data_b7a0f2e36f1a88fbf09b413db97d1f20
#
_entry.id   b7a0f2e36f1a88fbf09b413db97d1f20
#
_cell.length_a   1.000
_cell.length_b   1.000
_cell.length_c   1.000
_cell.angle_alpha   90.00
_cell.angle_beta   90.00
_cell.angle_gamma   90.00
#
_symmetry.space_group_name_H-M   'P 1'
#
loop_
_entity.id
_entity.type
_entity.pdbx_description
1 polymer ?
#
loop_
_entity_poly.entity_id
_entity_poly.type
_entity_poly.pdbx_seq_one_letter_code
_entity_poly.pdbx_strand_id
1 'polypeptide(L)'
;MKEWNAHERNEDKEVEILDFNDKQKKKRRDKTKTSTRGAKYEQSRQMQTPRKAKNERRTTTRNKEYAIVTYVFLALFICMTGWIIYFMQFKSEDFINNSYNARLAKLSDYTVRGDILANDGTVLATTNVDEAGNETRKYPYGSVFAHAVGYSVNGMSGVELDANYNLLRSNAFILTRIFNEIRDEKNPGDDVVTTLDVSLQQACYDAMGSQDGAAIVIDPATGKILAMVSKPDYDPNTIAQNWDSYVAADSDSTVLLNRATQGLYAPGSTFKIFTLLSYLKQGNDPNAFSYDCNGTFEYNNYAMHCYNNKAHGSENLMDAFGNSCNCAFSNIGLSLDLDAYHKLCQKMLFNQDLPTALKNTAVSKMTLEDGASSSLIMQTAIGQGDTMVSPLHMAMVASAIANNGTLMEPYIIDHTQNESGTIVKQFDATSYGELLSSSDAATLQEYMRFVVTNGTGSVLNSDLYEAYGKTGTAEFSSNKNEDHSWFVALPRMRKASRSPWLLSWRVWNPADIMPYRRPKRSLMLILAHIRNKTGKFWING
;
A
#
# COMPACT_ATOMS: atom_id res chain seq x y z
N MET A 1 -20.44 36.31 -29.64
CA MET A 1 -20.01 36.93 -30.93
C MET A 1 -18.57 36.54 -31.19
N LYS A 2 -18.38 35.51 -31.95
CA LYS A 2 -17.46 35.28 -33.07
C LYS A 2 -17.44 33.77 -33.33
N GLU A 3 -18.14 33.47 -34.41
CA GLU A 3 -18.12 32.20 -35.13
C GLU A 3 -16.71 31.91 -35.67
N TRP A 4 -16.36 30.64 -35.68
CA TRP A 4 -15.36 30.13 -36.62
C TRP A 4 -15.89 28.85 -37.27
N ASN A 5 -16.02 29.00 -38.59
CA ASN A 5 -16.58 28.05 -39.51
C ASN A 5 -15.69 26.83 -39.76
N ALA A 6 -16.37 25.73 -40.03
CA ALA A 6 -15.86 24.50 -40.59
C ALA A 6 -15.22 24.70 -41.99
N HIS A 7 -14.20 23.94 -42.29
CA HIS A 7 -13.83 23.56 -43.65
C HIS A 7 -13.52 22.07 -43.70
N GLU A 8 -14.46 21.37 -44.33
CA GLU A 8 -14.28 20.03 -44.87
C GLU A 8 -13.11 19.96 -45.84
N ARG A 9 -12.33 18.88 -45.72
CA ARG A 9 -11.65 18.30 -46.89
C ARG A 9 -11.57 16.78 -46.74
N ASN A 10 -12.43 16.09 -47.49
CA ASN A 10 -12.30 14.71 -47.88
C ASN A 10 -10.99 14.50 -48.65
N GLU A 11 -10.19 13.54 -48.24
CA GLU A 11 -9.27 12.83 -49.13
C GLU A 11 -9.38 11.32 -48.79
N ASP A 12 -10.08 10.62 -49.67
CA ASP A 12 -10.07 9.18 -49.83
C ASP A 12 -8.63 8.70 -50.13
N LYS A 13 -8.06 7.86 -49.32
CA LYS A 13 -6.92 7.03 -49.68
C LYS A 13 -7.30 5.57 -49.48
N GLU A 14 -7.59 4.93 -50.61
CA GLU A 14 -7.66 3.46 -50.75
C GLU A 14 -6.40 2.82 -50.16
N VAL A 15 -6.61 1.91 -49.24
CA VAL A 15 -5.57 1.02 -48.70
C VAL A 15 -5.58 -0.26 -49.57
N GLU A 16 -4.57 -0.38 -50.38
CA GLU A 16 -4.26 -1.56 -51.21
C GLU A 16 -3.94 -2.74 -50.27
N ILE A 17 -4.83 -3.73 -50.25
CA ILE A 17 -4.61 -5.01 -49.55
C ILE A 17 -3.74 -5.89 -50.45
N LEU A 18 -2.47 -6.03 -50.10
CA LEU A 18 -1.56 -6.96 -50.73
C LEU A 18 -1.90 -8.39 -50.27
N ASP A 19 -2.48 -9.15 -51.20
CA ASP A 19 -2.82 -10.56 -51.11
C ASP A 19 -1.54 -11.43 -51.17
N PHE A 20 -1.20 -12.10 -50.10
CA PHE A 20 -0.01 -12.94 -49.93
C PHE A 20 -0.34 -14.44 -50.16
N ASN A 21 -1.05 -14.78 -51.26
CA ASN A 21 -1.38 -16.18 -51.53
C ASN A 21 -1.30 -16.51 -53.02
N ASP A 22 -0.10 -16.45 -53.61
CA ASP A 22 0.09 -17.17 -54.89
C ASP A 22 1.58 -17.39 -55.25
N LYS A 23 2.29 -18.30 -54.56
CA LYS A 23 3.56 -18.88 -55.05
C LYS A 23 3.91 -20.23 -54.41
N GLN A 24 3.00 -21.18 -54.43
CA GLN A 24 3.35 -22.59 -54.16
C GLN A 24 2.53 -23.55 -55.03
N LYS A 25 2.64 -23.41 -56.35
CA LYS A 25 2.19 -24.47 -57.28
C LYS A 25 2.96 -24.32 -58.62
N LYS A 26 4.21 -24.83 -58.69
CA LYS A 26 4.86 -25.27 -59.91
C LYS A 26 6.24 -25.85 -59.59
N LYS A 27 6.31 -27.12 -59.22
CA LYS A 27 7.44 -28.05 -59.43
C LYS A 27 7.10 -29.42 -58.93
N ARG A 28 6.19 -30.10 -59.65
CA ARG A 28 6.07 -31.54 -59.71
C ARG A 28 5.54 -31.90 -61.09
N ARG A 29 6.42 -32.45 -61.93
CA ARG A 29 6.29 -33.32 -63.10
C ARG A 29 7.51 -33.06 -63.97
N ASP A 30 8.46 -33.99 -63.99
CA ASP A 30 8.57 -35.09 -64.95
C ASP A 30 9.77 -35.93 -64.54
N LYS A 31 9.46 -37.16 -64.21
CA LYS A 31 10.31 -38.31 -64.34
C LYS A 31 9.62 -39.17 -65.37
N THR A 32 10.26 -39.48 -66.47
CA THR A 32 10.27 -40.85 -66.99
C THR A 32 10.98 -40.97 -68.38
N LYS A 33 11.84 -41.95 -68.41
CA LYS A 33 12.17 -42.89 -69.54
C LYS A 33 13.12 -42.33 -70.61
N THR A 34 14.10 -43.01 -71.02
CA THR A 34 14.58 -44.35 -71.29
C THR A 34 15.70 -44.20 -72.31
N SER A 35 16.80 -44.91 -72.10
CA SER A 35 17.25 -46.12 -72.80
C SER A 35 18.18 -45.91 -74.02
N THR A 36 19.38 -46.46 -73.86
CA THR A 36 20.14 -47.44 -74.69
C THR A 36 21.05 -46.93 -75.81
N ARG A 37 22.23 -47.57 -75.71
CA ARG A 37 23.22 -47.96 -76.80
C ARG A 37 24.11 -46.81 -77.29
N GLY A 38 25.40 -46.96 -77.40
CA GLY A 38 26.35 -48.06 -77.37
C GLY A 38 27.53 -47.71 -78.27
N ALA A 39 28.66 -48.31 -78.00
CA ALA A 39 29.83 -48.44 -78.82
C ALA A 39 30.93 -47.37 -78.84
N LYS A 40 32.02 -47.72 -78.16
CA LYS A 40 33.37 -47.96 -78.68
C LYS A 40 33.98 -46.94 -79.64
N TYR A 41 35.09 -46.36 -79.25
CA TYR A 41 36.43 -46.50 -79.85
C TYR A 41 37.50 -45.73 -79.05
N GLU A 42 38.47 -46.42 -78.62
CA GLU A 42 39.92 -46.46 -78.57
C GLU A 42 40.70 -45.13 -78.63
N GLN A 43 41.54 -45.06 -77.63
CA GLN A 43 42.98 -44.71 -77.62
C GLN A 43 43.44 -43.37 -78.22
N SER A 44 44.02 -42.55 -77.37
CA SER A 44 45.44 -42.24 -77.49
C SER A 44 46.00 -41.55 -76.17
N ARG A 45 47.08 -42.17 -75.75
CA ARG A 45 47.94 -41.67 -74.63
C ARG A 45 48.55 -40.36 -74.99
N GLN A 46 48.42 -39.37 -74.09
CA GLN A 46 49.50 -38.39 -73.86
C GLN A 46 49.62 -38.10 -72.35
N MET A 47 50.78 -38.41 -71.83
CA MET A 47 51.25 -38.01 -70.52
C MET A 47 51.20 -36.54 -70.38
N GLN A 48 50.44 -36.01 -69.39
CA GLN A 48 50.68 -34.68 -68.84
C GLN A 48 50.77 -34.77 -67.30
N THR A 49 51.89 -34.27 -66.85
CA THR A 49 52.35 -34.12 -65.47
C THR A 49 51.26 -33.55 -64.54
N PRO A 50 51.22 -33.99 -63.26
CA PRO A 50 50.22 -33.50 -62.32
C PRO A 50 50.52 -32.05 -61.95
N ARG A 51 49.67 -31.15 -62.42
CA ARG A 51 49.62 -29.78 -61.87
C ARG A 51 49.19 -29.83 -60.42
N LYS A 52 50.06 -29.43 -59.50
CA LYS A 52 49.73 -29.18 -58.11
C LYS A 52 48.47 -28.33 -58.00
N ALA A 53 47.41 -28.87 -57.48
CA ALA A 53 46.22 -28.14 -57.07
C ALA A 53 46.66 -27.15 -55.98
N LYS A 54 46.67 -25.87 -56.31
CA LYS A 54 46.83 -24.77 -55.36
C LYS A 54 45.61 -24.80 -54.46
N ASN A 55 45.79 -25.29 -53.24
CA ASN A 55 44.76 -25.12 -52.21
C ASN A 55 44.59 -23.60 -52.01
N GLU A 56 43.59 -23.03 -52.66
CA GLU A 56 43.05 -21.74 -52.30
C GLU A 56 42.40 -21.90 -50.96
N ARG A 57 43.13 -21.61 -49.89
CA ARG A 57 42.54 -21.30 -48.58
C ARG A 57 41.61 -20.14 -48.81
N ARG A 58 40.32 -20.39 -48.89
CA ARG A 58 39.28 -19.39 -48.70
C ARG A 58 39.55 -18.76 -47.32
N THR A 59 40.28 -17.68 -47.27
CA THR A 59 40.33 -16.77 -46.13
C THR A 59 38.93 -16.21 -46.02
N THR A 60 38.08 -16.79 -45.18
CA THR A 60 36.87 -16.13 -44.71
C THR A 60 37.36 -14.90 -43.95
N THR A 61 37.49 -13.79 -44.65
CA THR A 61 37.59 -12.46 -44.06
C THR A 61 36.32 -12.29 -43.24
N ARG A 62 36.43 -12.62 -41.96
CA ARG A 62 35.39 -12.36 -40.99
C ARG A 62 35.25 -10.85 -40.96
N ASN A 63 34.24 -10.30 -41.65
CA ASN A 63 33.97 -8.87 -41.63
C ASN A 63 33.66 -8.48 -40.21
N LYS A 64 34.67 -8.02 -39.46
CA LYS A 64 34.57 -7.63 -38.04
C LYS A 64 33.48 -6.57 -37.86
N GLU A 65 33.28 -5.73 -38.87
CA GLU A 65 32.26 -4.69 -38.90
C GLU A 65 30.83 -5.28 -38.85
N TYR A 66 30.54 -6.30 -39.65
CA TYR A 66 29.23 -6.95 -39.61
C TYR A 66 29.03 -7.69 -38.28
N ALA A 67 30.08 -8.31 -37.73
CA ALA A 67 29.99 -8.96 -36.42
C ALA A 67 29.69 -7.96 -35.31
N ILE A 68 30.33 -6.78 -35.32
CA ILE A 68 30.07 -5.70 -34.34
C ILE A 68 28.62 -5.24 -34.44
N VAL A 69 28.13 -4.95 -35.66
CA VAL A 69 26.76 -4.53 -35.87
C VAL A 69 25.77 -5.60 -35.37
N THR A 70 26.04 -6.88 -35.68
CA THR A 70 25.18 -7.99 -35.22
C THR A 70 25.14 -8.09 -33.71
N TYR A 71 26.30 -7.94 -33.01
CA TYR A 71 26.32 -7.95 -31.54
C TYR A 71 25.63 -6.74 -30.91
N VAL A 72 25.73 -5.56 -31.55
CA VAL A 72 24.98 -4.37 -31.09
C VAL A 72 23.48 -4.59 -31.20
N PHE A 73 22.99 -5.13 -32.33
CA PHE A 73 21.57 -5.44 -32.48
C PHE A 73 21.13 -6.54 -31.50
N LEU A 74 21.94 -7.56 -31.27
CA LEU A 74 21.66 -8.63 -30.30
C LEU A 74 21.56 -8.06 -28.89
N ALA A 75 22.50 -7.18 -28.50
CA ALA A 75 22.48 -6.51 -27.21
C ALA A 75 21.23 -5.64 -27.02
N LEU A 76 20.87 -4.84 -28.05
CA LEU A 76 19.63 -4.05 -28.04
C LEU A 76 18.39 -4.93 -27.89
N PHE A 77 18.34 -6.06 -28.58
CA PHE A 77 17.23 -7.02 -28.47
C PHE A 77 17.11 -7.63 -27.09
N ILE A 78 18.25 -8.01 -26.48
CA ILE A 78 18.31 -8.52 -25.11
C ILE A 78 17.85 -7.44 -24.12
N CYS A 79 18.32 -6.19 -24.26
CA CYS A 79 17.90 -5.06 -23.42
C CYS A 79 16.38 -4.80 -23.56
N MET A 80 15.86 -4.80 -24.80
CA MET A 80 14.43 -4.61 -25.03
C MET A 80 13.60 -5.74 -24.44
N THR A 81 14.03 -6.98 -24.60
CA THR A 81 13.36 -8.15 -24.01
C THR A 81 13.40 -8.07 -22.48
N GLY A 82 14.55 -7.75 -21.89
CA GLY A 82 14.69 -7.54 -20.45
C GLY A 82 13.79 -6.41 -19.93
N TRP A 83 13.70 -5.30 -20.68
CA TRP A 83 12.78 -4.22 -20.35
C TRP A 83 11.30 -4.64 -20.41
N ILE A 84 10.90 -5.40 -21.44
CA ILE A 84 9.53 -5.91 -21.56
C ILE A 84 9.19 -6.85 -20.40
N ILE A 85 10.11 -7.76 -20.03
CA ILE A 85 9.91 -8.65 -18.88
C ILE A 85 9.78 -7.83 -17.58
N TYR A 86 10.68 -6.87 -17.36
CA TYR A 86 10.61 -5.97 -16.22
C TYR A 86 9.28 -5.19 -16.19
N PHE A 87 8.88 -4.61 -17.33
CA PHE A 87 7.62 -3.88 -17.43
C PHE A 87 6.41 -4.77 -17.14
N MET A 88 6.38 -5.99 -17.71
CA MET A 88 5.27 -6.93 -17.48
C MET A 88 5.20 -7.38 -16.02
N GLN A 89 6.34 -7.55 -15.35
CA GLN A 89 6.39 -8.07 -13.99
C GLN A 89 6.11 -6.99 -12.94
N PHE A 90 6.60 -5.74 -13.14
CA PHE A 90 6.63 -4.72 -12.10
C PHE A 90 5.81 -3.46 -12.41
N LYS A 91 5.47 -3.21 -13.68
CA LYS A 91 4.81 -1.96 -14.08
C LYS A 91 3.48 -2.15 -14.80
N SER A 92 3.16 -3.37 -15.24
CA SER A 92 1.96 -3.60 -16.05
C SER A 92 0.67 -3.35 -15.26
N GLU A 93 0.63 -3.67 -13.97
CA GLU A 93 -0.56 -3.46 -13.13
C GLU A 93 -0.86 -1.98 -12.94
N ASP A 94 0.15 -1.15 -12.69
CA ASP A 94 -0.02 0.31 -12.58
C ASP A 94 -0.54 0.91 -13.89
N PHE A 95 -0.06 0.38 -15.02
CA PHE A 95 -0.46 0.87 -16.34
C PHE A 95 -1.86 0.39 -16.75
N ILE A 96 -2.22 -0.83 -16.38
CA ILE A 96 -3.53 -1.43 -16.68
C ILE A 96 -4.60 -0.74 -15.81
N ASN A 97 -4.32 -0.52 -14.52
CA ASN A 97 -5.27 0.08 -13.58
C ASN A 97 -5.30 1.62 -13.63
N ASN A 98 -4.65 2.25 -14.60
CA ASN A 98 -4.71 3.70 -14.74
C ASN A 98 -6.13 4.11 -15.17
N SER A 99 -6.74 5.06 -14.46
CA SER A 99 -8.09 5.58 -14.73
C SER A 99 -8.25 6.21 -16.14
N TYR A 100 -7.14 6.62 -16.77
CA TYR A 100 -7.10 7.11 -18.17
C TYR A 100 -7.00 5.99 -19.22
N ASN A 101 -6.99 4.72 -18.80
CA ASN A 101 -6.91 3.61 -19.75
C ASN A 101 -8.26 3.36 -20.42
N ALA A 102 -8.43 3.91 -21.63
CA ALA A 102 -9.65 3.77 -22.43
C ALA A 102 -10.05 2.30 -22.73
N ARG A 103 -9.13 1.33 -22.56
CA ARG A 103 -9.43 -0.10 -22.71
C ARG A 103 -10.31 -0.62 -21.58
N LEU A 104 -10.20 -0.05 -20.37
CA LEU A 104 -11.04 -0.43 -19.22
C LEU A 104 -12.50 -0.06 -19.47
N ALA A 105 -12.76 1.10 -20.08
CA ALA A 105 -14.12 1.48 -20.47
C ALA A 105 -14.74 0.47 -21.46
N LYS A 106 -13.95 -0.07 -22.39
CA LYS A 106 -14.44 -1.11 -23.31
C LYS A 106 -14.71 -2.45 -22.62
N LEU A 107 -14.01 -2.78 -21.53
CA LEU A 107 -14.28 -4.03 -20.79
C LEU A 107 -15.66 -3.95 -20.10
N SER A 108 -16.07 -2.79 -19.62
CA SER A 108 -17.39 -2.60 -19.00
C SER A 108 -18.54 -2.78 -19.99
N ASP A 109 -18.30 -2.67 -21.30
CA ASP A 109 -19.33 -2.95 -22.32
C ASP A 109 -19.65 -4.46 -22.41
N TYR A 110 -18.70 -5.32 -22.02
CA TYR A 110 -18.80 -6.79 -22.17
C TYR A 110 -18.82 -7.54 -20.84
N THR A 111 -18.64 -6.83 -19.71
CA THR A 111 -18.48 -7.47 -18.39
C THR A 111 -19.29 -6.71 -17.35
N VAL A 112 -20.15 -7.42 -16.61
CA VAL A 112 -20.75 -6.94 -15.37
C VAL A 112 -19.67 -6.90 -14.31
N ARG A 113 -19.49 -5.75 -13.63
CA ARG A 113 -18.46 -5.57 -12.61
C ARG A 113 -18.61 -6.56 -11.47
N GLY A 114 -17.56 -7.33 -11.16
CA GLY A 114 -17.51 -8.35 -10.10
C GLY A 114 -17.70 -7.78 -8.69
N ASP A 115 -17.89 -8.65 -7.73
CA ASP A 115 -18.12 -8.30 -6.34
C ASP A 115 -16.82 -7.99 -5.59
N ILE A 116 -16.91 -7.14 -4.56
CA ILE A 116 -15.87 -6.96 -3.55
C ILE A 116 -16.34 -7.62 -2.27
N LEU A 117 -15.55 -8.56 -1.77
CA LEU A 117 -15.87 -9.41 -0.64
C LEU A 117 -14.93 -9.12 0.53
N ALA A 118 -15.42 -9.27 1.74
CA ALA A 118 -14.61 -9.32 2.96
C ALA A 118 -13.85 -10.66 3.05
N ASN A 119 -13.00 -10.80 4.05
CA ASN A 119 -12.18 -11.99 4.27
C ASN A 119 -12.99 -13.28 4.56
N ASP A 120 -14.25 -13.14 4.93
CA ASP A 120 -15.19 -14.22 5.22
C ASP A 120 -16.20 -14.47 4.07
N GLY A 121 -16.04 -13.77 2.94
CA GLY A 121 -16.94 -13.84 1.79
C GLY A 121 -18.16 -12.93 1.88
N THR A 122 -18.31 -12.12 2.92
CA THR A 122 -19.39 -11.14 3.04
C THR A 122 -19.27 -10.08 1.93
N VAL A 123 -20.38 -9.77 1.26
CA VAL A 123 -20.41 -8.81 0.14
C VAL A 123 -20.29 -7.38 0.65
N LEU A 124 -19.23 -6.68 0.24
CA LEU A 124 -18.96 -5.27 0.54
C LEU A 124 -19.40 -4.33 -0.58
N ALA A 125 -19.30 -4.79 -1.83
CA ALA A 125 -19.84 -4.10 -3.00
C ALA A 125 -20.29 -5.12 -4.04
N THR A 126 -21.43 -4.89 -4.68
CA THR A 126 -21.99 -5.77 -5.72
C THR A 126 -22.63 -4.95 -6.84
N THR A 127 -22.85 -5.56 -8.01
CA THR A 127 -23.54 -4.92 -9.13
C THR A 127 -24.89 -5.59 -9.37
N ASN A 128 -25.96 -4.85 -9.12
CA ASN A 128 -27.32 -5.29 -9.45
C ASN A 128 -27.62 -4.96 -10.92
N VAL A 129 -28.12 -5.93 -11.66
CA VAL A 129 -28.60 -5.77 -13.05
C VAL A 129 -30.11 -5.90 -13.02
N ASP A 130 -30.82 -4.89 -13.52
CA ASP A 130 -32.30 -4.92 -13.62
C ASP A 130 -32.76 -5.69 -14.86
N GLU A 131 -34.09 -5.88 -15.01
CA GLU A 131 -34.68 -6.59 -16.16
C GLU A 131 -34.43 -5.89 -17.51
N ALA A 132 -34.07 -4.60 -17.48
CA ALA A 132 -33.74 -3.83 -18.68
C ALA A 132 -32.22 -3.85 -18.97
N GLY A 133 -31.42 -4.53 -18.15
CA GLY A 133 -29.97 -4.61 -18.29
C GLY A 133 -29.21 -3.42 -17.71
N ASN A 134 -29.88 -2.53 -16.96
CA ASN A 134 -29.18 -1.42 -16.31
C ASN A 134 -28.42 -1.90 -15.08
N GLU A 135 -27.16 -1.51 -14.99
CA GLU A 135 -26.27 -1.86 -13.90
C GLU A 135 -26.26 -0.79 -12.81
N THR A 136 -26.41 -1.20 -11.56
CA THR A 136 -26.32 -0.31 -10.40
C THR A 136 -25.36 -0.90 -9.38
N ARG A 137 -24.26 -0.20 -9.11
CA ARG A 137 -23.30 -0.57 -8.06
C ARG A 137 -23.91 -0.30 -6.69
N LYS A 138 -23.85 -1.27 -5.80
CA LYS A 138 -24.43 -1.21 -4.46
C LYS A 138 -23.40 -1.57 -3.39
N TYR A 139 -23.42 -0.80 -2.31
CA TYR A 139 -22.54 -0.96 -1.14
C TYR A 139 -23.39 -1.23 0.10
N PRO A 140 -23.57 -2.52 0.49
CA PRO A 140 -24.51 -2.91 1.56
C PRO A 140 -24.22 -2.27 2.92
N TYR A 141 -22.95 -1.96 3.20
CA TYR A 141 -22.52 -1.37 4.47
C TYR A 141 -22.42 0.18 4.44
N GLY A 142 -22.78 0.82 3.33
CA GLY A 142 -22.75 2.28 3.20
C GLY A 142 -21.40 2.88 3.63
N SER A 143 -21.46 3.86 4.54
CA SER A 143 -20.29 4.62 4.99
C SER A 143 -19.22 3.80 5.75
N VAL A 144 -19.58 2.65 6.33
CA VAL A 144 -18.66 1.86 7.19
C VAL A 144 -17.39 1.46 6.46
N PHE A 145 -17.49 1.13 5.18
CA PHE A 145 -16.36 0.72 4.34
C PHE A 145 -15.97 1.77 3.28
N ALA A 146 -16.55 2.97 3.32
CA ALA A 146 -16.44 3.95 2.26
C ALA A 146 -15.01 4.21 1.80
N HIS A 147 -14.07 4.44 2.72
CA HIS A 147 -12.68 4.75 2.38
C HIS A 147 -11.83 3.52 2.08
N ALA A 148 -12.20 2.34 2.58
CA ALA A 148 -11.50 1.09 2.31
C ALA A 148 -11.91 0.51 0.94
N VAL A 149 -13.21 0.35 0.71
CA VAL A 149 -13.77 -0.18 -0.53
C VAL A 149 -13.78 0.89 -1.63
N GLY A 150 -14.15 2.12 -1.28
CA GLY A 150 -14.19 3.23 -2.24
C GLY A 150 -15.53 3.34 -2.98
N TYR A 151 -15.46 3.95 -4.15
CA TYR A 151 -16.56 4.18 -5.07
C TYR A 151 -16.10 4.04 -6.52
N SER A 152 -17.04 3.82 -7.45
CA SER A 152 -16.78 3.58 -8.87
C SER A 152 -17.42 4.59 -9.83
N VAL A 153 -18.01 5.69 -9.33
CA VAL A 153 -18.66 6.74 -10.11
C VAL A 153 -17.99 8.10 -9.86
N ASN A 154 -17.97 9.00 -10.84
CA ASN A 154 -17.27 10.30 -10.78
C ASN A 154 -15.77 10.16 -10.43
N GLY A 155 -15.13 9.12 -10.93
CA GLY A 155 -13.81 8.68 -10.58
C GLY A 155 -13.84 7.35 -9.82
N MET A 156 -12.76 7.02 -9.11
CA MET A 156 -12.66 5.80 -8.31
C MET A 156 -11.74 6.04 -7.11
N SER A 157 -11.98 5.27 -6.04
CA SER A 157 -11.08 5.26 -4.88
C SER A 157 -11.04 3.87 -4.23
N GLY A 158 -10.12 3.65 -3.28
CA GLY A 158 -10.03 2.42 -2.51
C GLY A 158 -9.86 1.17 -3.37
N VAL A 159 -10.40 0.04 -2.93
CA VAL A 159 -10.34 -1.25 -3.65
C VAL A 159 -11.01 -1.17 -5.02
N GLU A 160 -12.06 -0.35 -5.19
CA GLU A 160 -12.69 -0.11 -6.50
C GLU A 160 -11.68 0.41 -7.53
N LEU A 161 -10.74 1.28 -7.12
CA LEU A 161 -9.65 1.78 -7.96
C LEU A 161 -8.52 0.74 -8.12
N ASP A 162 -8.07 0.17 -7.00
CA ASP A 162 -6.91 -0.71 -6.98
C ASP A 162 -7.13 -2.00 -7.75
N ALA A 163 -8.36 -2.53 -7.71
CA ALA A 163 -8.78 -3.76 -8.37
C ALA A 163 -9.64 -3.56 -9.63
N ASN A 164 -9.73 -2.34 -10.17
CA ASN A 164 -10.65 -2.01 -11.26
C ASN A 164 -10.53 -2.96 -12.47
N TYR A 165 -9.31 -3.30 -12.87
CA TYR A 165 -9.07 -4.25 -13.97
C TYR A 165 -9.58 -5.66 -13.64
N ASN A 166 -9.33 -6.13 -12.41
CA ASN A 166 -9.75 -7.47 -11.99
C ASN A 166 -11.28 -7.58 -11.96
N LEU A 167 -11.96 -6.55 -11.41
CA LEU A 167 -13.42 -6.48 -11.34
C LEU A 167 -14.10 -6.43 -12.73
N LEU A 168 -13.41 -5.96 -13.77
CA LEU A 168 -13.90 -5.88 -15.16
C LEU A 168 -13.36 -7.00 -16.05
N ARG A 169 -12.46 -7.85 -15.55
CA ARG A 169 -11.96 -9.02 -16.26
C ARG A 169 -12.83 -10.21 -15.95
N SER A 170 -13.19 -11.00 -16.95
CA SER A 170 -13.94 -12.24 -16.77
C SER A 170 -13.05 -13.46 -16.96
N ASN A 171 -12.92 -14.28 -15.92
CA ASN A 171 -12.37 -15.63 -15.97
C ASN A 171 -13.47 -16.69 -15.77
N ALA A 172 -14.71 -16.37 -16.17
CA ALA A 172 -15.81 -17.31 -16.20
C ALA A 172 -15.49 -18.50 -17.11
N PHE A 173 -16.15 -19.65 -16.84
CA PHE A 173 -15.95 -20.86 -17.62
C PHE A 173 -16.21 -20.59 -19.10
N ILE A 174 -15.38 -21.15 -19.99
CA ILE A 174 -15.39 -20.83 -21.42
C ILE A 174 -16.76 -21.05 -22.07
N LEU A 175 -17.51 -22.07 -21.63
CA LEU A 175 -18.86 -22.32 -22.17
C LEU A 175 -19.87 -21.24 -21.69
N THR A 176 -19.80 -20.78 -20.43
CA THR A 176 -20.60 -19.67 -19.92
C THR A 176 -20.39 -18.43 -20.79
N ARG A 177 -19.12 -18.09 -21.07
CA ARG A 177 -18.79 -16.94 -21.92
C ARG A 177 -19.32 -17.05 -23.33
N ILE A 178 -19.25 -18.24 -23.94
CA ILE A 178 -19.82 -18.49 -25.27
C ILE A 178 -21.35 -18.38 -25.25
N PHE A 179 -22.01 -18.92 -24.23
CA PHE A 179 -23.48 -18.81 -24.10
C PHE A 179 -23.94 -17.37 -23.89
N ASN A 180 -23.21 -16.59 -23.06
CA ASN A 180 -23.53 -15.18 -22.84
C ASN A 180 -23.34 -14.36 -24.14
N GLU A 181 -22.24 -14.62 -24.88
CA GLU A 181 -22.00 -13.96 -26.18
C GLU A 181 -23.10 -14.28 -27.21
N ILE A 182 -23.62 -15.54 -27.25
CA ILE A 182 -24.73 -15.93 -28.14
C ILE A 182 -26.04 -15.21 -27.74
N ARG A 183 -26.21 -14.92 -26.44
CA ARG A 183 -27.43 -14.26 -25.91
C ARG A 183 -27.32 -12.73 -25.87
N ASP A 184 -26.21 -12.17 -26.28
CA ASP A 184 -25.88 -10.76 -26.14
C ASP A 184 -25.93 -10.29 -24.67
N GLU A 185 -25.54 -11.19 -23.76
CA GLU A 185 -25.44 -10.94 -22.32
C GLU A 185 -23.97 -10.66 -21.94
N LYS A 186 -23.75 -9.77 -20.94
CA LYS A 186 -22.42 -9.51 -20.41
C LYS A 186 -21.91 -10.70 -19.58
N ASN A 187 -20.58 -10.89 -19.59
CA ASN A 187 -19.93 -11.89 -18.75
C ASN A 187 -19.78 -11.35 -17.31
N PRO A 188 -19.84 -12.21 -16.28
CA PRO A 188 -19.52 -11.80 -14.92
C PRO A 188 -18.03 -11.46 -14.81
N GLY A 189 -17.71 -10.37 -14.13
CA GLY A 189 -16.34 -10.01 -13.75
C GLY A 189 -15.81 -10.91 -12.65
N ASP A 190 -14.49 -10.89 -12.43
CA ASP A 190 -13.91 -11.60 -11.30
C ASP A 190 -14.20 -10.85 -9.99
N ASP A 191 -14.46 -11.59 -8.93
CA ASP A 191 -14.61 -11.04 -7.58
C ASP A 191 -13.26 -10.76 -6.96
N VAL A 192 -13.24 -9.78 -6.08
CA VAL A 192 -12.06 -9.39 -5.30
C VAL A 192 -12.33 -9.66 -3.83
N VAL A 193 -11.59 -10.60 -3.25
CA VAL A 193 -11.65 -10.89 -1.82
C VAL A 193 -10.61 -10.04 -1.10
N THR A 194 -11.07 -9.26 -0.13
CA THR A 194 -10.21 -8.37 0.67
C THR A 194 -9.74 -9.04 1.96
N THR A 195 -8.77 -8.43 2.61
CA THR A 195 -8.29 -8.83 3.95
C THR A 195 -9.16 -8.29 5.08
N LEU A 196 -10.17 -7.46 4.76
CA LEU A 196 -11.00 -6.75 5.73
C LEU A 196 -11.86 -7.72 6.54
N ASP A 197 -11.93 -7.50 7.85
CA ASP A 197 -12.83 -8.18 8.79
C ASP A 197 -14.04 -7.29 9.06
N VAL A 198 -15.24 -7.78 8.76
CA VAL A 198 -16.47 -6.98 8.88
C VAL A 198 -16.73 -6.54 10.31
N SER A 199 -16.56 -7.43 11.27
CA SER A 199 -16.83 -7.14 12.67
C SER A 199 -15.83 -6.15 13.25
N LEU A 200 -14.57 -6.27 12.86
CA LEU A 200 -13.49 -5.37 13.28
C LEU A 200 -13.64 -3.98 12.66
N GLN A 201 -13.98 -3.91 11.36
CA GLN A 201 -14.24 -2.66 10.67
C GLN A 201 -15.42 -1.92 11.31
N GLN A 202 -16.55 -2.62 11.56
CA GLN A 202 -17.73 -2.04 12.21
C GLN A 202 -17.36 -1.53 13.61
N ALA A 203 -16.63 -2.31 14.39
CA ALA A 203 -16.22 -1.91 15.73
C ALA A 203 -15.30 -0.68 15.73
N CYS A 204 -14.34 -0.58 14.77
CA CYS A 204 -13.52 0.63 14.57
C CYS A 204 -14.39 1.84 14.22
N TYR A 205 -15.36 1.64 13.32
CA TYR A 205 -16.26 2.69 12.87
C TYR A 205 -17.11 3.23 14.01
N ASP A 206 -17.71 2.34 14.82
CA ASP A 206 -18.53 2.68 15.97
C ASP A 206 -17.70 3.35 17.08
N ALA A 207 -16.50 2.86 17.32
CA ALA A 207 -15.58 3.41 18.31
C ALA A 207 -15.17 4.85 18.01
N MET A 208 -15.01 5.21 16.73
CA MET A 208 -14.75 6.59 16.33
C MET A 208 -15.95 7.52 16.55
N GLY A 209 -17.17 7.00 16.54
CA GLY A 209 -18.39 7.79 16.71
C GLY A 209 -18.46 8.96 15.71
N SER A 210 -18.67 10.18 16.20
CA SER A 210 -18.70 11.42 15.42
C SER A 210 -17.34 12.15 15.35
N GLN A 211 -16.24 11.52 15.79
CA GLN A 211 -14.93 12.16 15.77
C GLN A 211 -14.30 12.05 14.38
N ASP A 212 -13.74 13.15 13.90
CA ASP A 212 -12.90 13.14 12.71
C ASP A 212 -11.59 12.38 13.00
N GLY A 213 -11.04 11.71 11.99
CA GLY A 213 -9.78 11.01 12.15
C GLY A 213 -9.69 9.71 11.39
N ALA A 214 -8.84 8.79 11.84
CA ALA A 214 -8.66 7.49 11.22
C ALA A 214 -8.42 6.38 12.25
N ALA A 215 -8.86 5.18 11.91
CA ALA A 215 -8.48 3.94 12.59
C ALA A 215 -7.95 2.95 11.56
N ILE A 216 -6.80 2.32 11.86
CA ILE A 216 -6.21 1.32 10.99
C ILE A 216 -5.70 0.15 11.83
N VAL A 217 -5.96 -1.07 11.36
CA VAL A 217 -5.55 -2.32 12.01
C VAL A 217 -4.80 -3.18 11.02
N ILE A 218 -3.57 -3.55 11.36
CA ILE A 218 -2.70 -4.40 10.54
C ILE A 218 -2.37 -5.67 11.32
N ASP A 219 -2.37 -6.82 10.63
CA ASP A 219 -1.78 -8.06 11.13
C ASP A 219 -0.26 -8.02 10.95
N PRO A 220 0.53 -7.93 12.02
CA PRO A 220 1.98 -7.76 11.91
C PRO A 220 2.70 -8.92 11.23
N ALA A 221 2.14 -10.12 11.30
CA ALA A 221 2.76 -11.33 10.76
C ALA A 221 2.62 -11.43 9.24
N THR A 222 1.60 -10.77 8.66
CA THR A 222 1.28 -10.91 7.24
C THR A 222 1.23 -9.59 6.48
N GLY A 223 1.07 -8.46 7.17
CA GLY A 223 0.81 -7.15 6.55
C GLY A 223 -0.66 -6.94 6.15
N LYS A 224 -1.56 -7.90 6.39
CA LYS A 224 -2.98 -7.77 6.07
C LYS A 224 -3.60 -6.59 6.80
N ILE A 225 -4.23 -5.68 6.08
CA ILE A 225 -5.06 -4.63 6.66
C ILE A 225 -6.40 -5.25 6.98
N LEU A 226 -6.70 -5.36 8.28
CA LEU A 226 -7.92 -5.99 8.78
C LEU A 226 -9.08 -5.00 8.92
N ALA A 227 -8.76 -3.72 9.18
CA ALA A 227 -9.72 -2.63 9.21
C ALA A 227 -9.05 -1.32 8.83
N MET A 228 -9.79 -0.44 8.14
CA MET A 228 -9.36 0.91 7.77
C MET A 228 -10.57 1.83 7.72
N VAL A 229 -10.66 2.75 8.68
CA VAL A 229 -11.72 3.74 8.81
C VAL A 229 -11.15 5.14 8.68
N SER A 230 -11.87 6.01 7.98
CA SER A 230 -11.59 7.46 7.90
C SER A 230 -12.88 8.23 8.10
N LYS A 231 -12.84 9.31 8.90
CA LYS A 231 -13.97 10.22 9.15
C LYS A 231 -13.50 11.67 9.10
N PRO A 232 -14.38 12.60 8.61
CA PRO A 232 -15.72 12.39 8.13
C PRO A 232 -15.74 11.51 6.89
N ASP A 233 -16.85 10.80 6.68
CA ASP A 233 -17.05 9.84 5.61
C ASP A 233 -18.20 10.26 4.66
N TYR A 234 -18.48 9.39 3.70
CA TYR A 234 -19.54 9.52 2.73
C TYR A 234 -20.25 8.17 2.54
N ASP A 235 -21.49 8.19 2.02
CA ASP A 235 -22.13 6.95 1.55
C ASP A 235 -21.84 6.76 0.06
N PRO A 236 -21.10 5.68 -0.34
CA PRO A 236 -20.81 5.40 -1.75
C PRO A 236 -22.07 5.23 -2.60
N ASN A 237 -23.21 4.82 -2.02
CA ASN A 237 -24.47 4.68 -2.74
C ASN A 237 -25.06 6.02 -3.19
N THR A 238 -24.70 7.11 -2.53
CA THR A 238 -25.25 8.46 -2.82
C THR A 238 -24.17 9.43 -3.32
N ILE A 239 -22.98 8.94 -3.62
CA ILE A 239 -21.84 9.81 -3.96
C ILE A 239 -22.10 10.61 -5.26
N ALA A 240 -22.78 10.01 -6.25
CA ALA A 240 -23.08 10.69 -7.51
C ALA A 240 -23.99 11.91 -7.29
N GLN A 241 -24.97 11.80 -6.39
CA GLN A 241 -25.90 12.88 -6.07
C GLN A 241 -25.24 14.01 -5.27
N ASN A 242 -24.26 13.68 -4.44
CA ASN A 242 -23.60 14.62 -3.52
C ASN A 242 -22.26 15.15 -4.08
N TRP A 243 -21.83 14.68 -5.25
CA TRP A 243 -20.49 14.95 -5.79
C TRP A 243 -20.17 16.43 -5.86
N ASP A 244 -21.07 17.22 -6.45
CA ASP A 244 -20.81 18.66 -6.62
C ASP A 244 -20.63 19.38 -5.29
N SER A 245 -21.32 18.94 -4.23
CA SER A 245 -21.15 19.50 -2.88
C SER A 245 -19.83 19.11 -2.23
N TYR A 246 -19.25 17.95 -2.60
CA TYR A 246 -17.98 17.49 -2.06
C TYR A 246 -16.77 18.14 -2.73
N VAL A 247 -16.89 18.51 -4.03
CA VAL A 247 -15.77 19.02 -4.84
C VAL A 247 -15.88 20.51 -5.18
N ALA A 248 -16.94 21.20 -4.74
CA ALA A 248 -17.09 22.62 -4.99
C ALA A 248 -15.87 23.40 -4.47
N ALA A 249 -15.45 24.41 -5.24
CA ALA A 249 -14.25 25.19 -4.92
C ALA A 249 -14.32 25.97 -3.60
N ASP A 250 -15.53 26.25 -3.11
CA ASP A 250 -15.84 26.90 -1.84
C ASP A 250 -16.22 25.89 -0.73
N SER A 251 -16.10 24.59 -1.02
CA SER A 251 -16.41 23.54 -0.05
C SER A 251 -15.24 23.30 0.89
N ASP A 252 -15.50 23.42 2.20
CA ASP A 252 -14.58 22.95 3.25
C ASP A 252 -14.69 21.44 3.49
N SER A 253 -15.38 20.72 2.61
CA SER A 253 -15.61 19.29 2.76
C SER A 253 -14.32 18.50 2.59
N THR A 254 -14.03 17.65 3.55
CA THR A 254 -12.89 16.73 3.53
C THR A 254 -13.33 15.26 3.58
N VAL A 255 -14.61 15.00 3.24
CA VAL A 255 -15.21 13.64 3.31
C VAL A 255 -14.57 12.65 2.34
N LEU A 256 -14.01 13.12 1.21
CA LEU A 256 -13.34 12.27 0.23
C LEU A 256 -11.88 11.92 0.62
N LEU A 257 -11.31 12.62 1.60
CA LEU A 257 -9.94 12.37 2.05
C LEU A 257 -9.87 11.09 2.87
N ASN A 258 -9.14 10.09 2.39
CA ASN A 258 -8.79 8.94 3.23
C ASN A 258 -7.70 9.34 4.23
N ARG A 259 -8.11 9.71 5.44
CA ARG A 259 -7.19 10.15 6.50
C ARG A 259 -6.23 9.06 6.95
N ALA A 260 -6.58 7.79 6.78
CA ALA A 260 -5.71 6.69 7.17
C ALA A 260 -4.44 6.61 6.30
N THR A 261 -4.57 6.90 5.00
CA THR A 261 -3.48 6.75 4.02
C THR A 261 -2.91 8.07 3.50
N GLN A 262 -3.76 9.11 3.39
CA GLN A 262 -3.42 10.39 2.75
C GLN A 262 -3.28 11.55 3.74
N GLY A 263 -3.86 11.43 4.92
CA GLY A 263 -3.78 12.47 5.95
C GLY A 263 -2.38 12.53 6.57
N LEU A 264 -1.89 13.77 6.79
CA LEU A 264 -0.64 14.04 7.49
C LEU A 264 -0.92 14.88 8.73
N TYR A 265 -0.51 14.38 9.89
CA TYR A 265 -0.81 14.98 11.17
C TYR A 265 0.43 15.00 12.06
N ALA A 266 0.55 16.03 12.91
CA ALA A 266 1.58 16.05 13.93
C ALA A 266 1.38 14.83 14.87
N PRO A 267 2.40 13.98 15.05
CA PRO A 267 2.27 12.74 15.84
C PRO A 267 2.20 12.99 17.35
N GLY A 268 2.64 14.15 17.81
CA GLY A 268 2.75 14.43 19.23
C GLY A 268 3.60 13.39 19.95
N SER A 269 3.25 13.08 21.19
CA SER A 269 4.03 12.18 22.04
C SER A 269 4.19 10.74 21.53
N THR A 270 3.51 10.34 20.45
CA THR A 270 3.80 9.04 19.80
C THR A 270 5.16 9.04 19.11
N PHE A 271 5.65 10.21 18.69
CA PHE A 271 6.99 10.37 18.10
C PHE A 271 8.13 10.09 19.08
N LYS A 272 7.86 10.14 20.39
CA LYS A 272 8.85 9.77 21.43
C LYS A 272 9.35 8.32 21.29
N ILE A 273 8.65 7.45 20.55
CA ILE A 273 9.13 6.12 20.16
C ILE A 273 10.43 6.24 19.36
N PHE A 274 10.49 7.16 18.39
CA PHE A 274 11.67 7.39 17.55
C PHE A 274 12.77 8.11 18.31
N THR A 275 12.42 9.08 19.15
CA THR A 275 13.36 9.82 20.00
C THR A 275 14.05 8.89 21.00
N LEU A 276 13.27 8.03 21.67
CA LEU A 276 13.78 7.00 22.58
C LEU A 276 14.73 6.02 21.83
N LEU A 277 14.29 5.52 20.68
CA LEU A 277 15.10 4.60 19.89
C LEU A 277 16.40 5.25 19.45
N SER A 278 16.38 6.52 19.02
CA SER A 278 17.58 7.27 18.66
C SER A 278 18.52 7.44 19.85
N TYR A 279 18.00 7.80 21.03
CA TYR A 279 18.78 7.91 22.25
C TYR A 279 19.54 6.62 22.60
N LEU A 280 18.85 5.50 22.56
CA LEU A 280 19.44 4.18 22.83
C LEU A 280 20.45 3.75 21.74
N LYS A 281 20.15 4.00 20.48
CA LYS A 281 21.05 3.64 19.34
C LYS A 281 22.35 4.46 19.32
N GLN A 282 22.35 5.65 19.90
CA GLN A 282 23.54 6.47 20.06
C GLN A 282 24.41 6.04 21.26
N GLY A 283 24.08 4.92 21.90
CA GLY A 283 24.91 4.29 22.96
C GLY A 283 24.71 4.88 24.35
N ASN A 284 23.66 5.65 24.56
CA ASN A 284 23.32 6.18 25.88
C ASN A 284 22.79 5.06 26.80
N ASP A 285 23.31 5.01 28.03
CA ASP A 285 22.84 4.04 29.03
C ASP A 285 21.47 4.45 29.57
N PRO A 286 20.41 3.65 29.37
CA PRO A 286 19.09 3.97 29.89
C PRO A 286 19.03 4.05 31.43
N ASN A 287 19.93 3.34 32.13
CA ASN A 287 19.98 3.34 33.60
C ASN A 287 20.70 4.57 34.17
N ALA A 288 21.53 5.24 33.37
CA ALA A 288 22.20 6.46 33.77
C ALA A 288 21.31 7.71 33.58
N PHE A 289 20.18 7.58 32.89
CA PHE A 289 19.28 8.72 32.67
C PHE A 289 18.53 9.08 33.94
N SER A 290 18.59 10.36 34.30
CA SER A 290 17.79 10.96 35.38
C SER A 290 17.42 12.39 34.98
N TYR A 291 16.17 12.76 35.23
CA TYR A 291 15.64 14.09 34.95
C TYR A 291 14.65 14.54 36.03
N ASP A 292 14.87 15.72 36.62
CA ASP A 292 13.96 16.31 37.57
C ASP A 292 13.00 17.28 36.89
N CYS A 293 11.77 16.79 36.65
CA CYS A 293 10.74 17.52 35.92
C CYS A 293 9.88 18.38 36.87
N ASN A 294 10.01 19.71 36.75
CA ASN A 294 9.17 20.69 37.44
C ASN A 294 7.95 21.17 36.62
N GLY A 295 7.72 20.53 35.42
CA GLY A 295 6.63 20.91 34.51
C GLY A 295 7.02 21.87 33.38
N THR A 296 8.20 22.50 33.45
CA THR A 296 8.74 23.41 32.43
C THR A 296 10.22 23.14 32.21
N PHE A 297 10.66 23.21 30.97
CA PHE A 297 12.07 23.13 30.57
C PHE A 297 12.41 24.30 29.64
N GLU A 298 13.34 25.15 30.09
CA GLU A 298 13.77 26.31 29.33
C GLU A 298 15.17 26.14 28.79
N TYR A 299 15.34 26.40 27.49
CA TYR A 299 16.62 26.40 26.82
C TYR A 299 16.64 27.39 25.65
N ASN A 300 17.70 28.22 25.59
CA ASN A 300 17.90 29.25 24.55
C ASN A 300 16.64 30.12 24.29
N ASN A 301 16.04 30.66 25.34
CA ASN A 301 14.83 31.50 25.29
C ASN A 301 13.56 30.81 24.75
N TYR A 302 13.55 29.48 24.72
CA TYR A 302 12.36 28.71 24.41
C TYR A 302 11.98 27.82 25.60
N ALA A 303 10.70 27.88 25.97
CA ALA A 303 10.15 27.08 27.08
C ALA A 303 9.28 25.92 26.53
N MET A 304 9.59 24.72 26.94
CA MET A 304 8.78 23.53 26.71
C MET A 304 8.00 23.18 27.98
N HIS A 305 6.72 22.89 27.84
CA HIS A 305 5.86 22.55 28.96
C HIS A 305 5.35 21.12 28.86
N CYS A 306 5.28 20.43 30.00
CA CYS A 306 4.50 19.22 30.11
C CYS A 306 3.00 19.53 30.05
N TYR A 307 2.19 18.52 29.68
CA TYR A 307 0.75 18.70 29.56
C TYR A 307 0.16 19.26 30.86
N ASN A 308 -0.60 20.36 30.74
CA ASN A 308 -1.13 21.15 31.87
C ASN A 308 -0.06 21.63 32.88
N ASN A 309 1.18 21.85 32.44
CA ASN A 309 2.33 22.21 33.28
C ASN A 309 2.57 21.26 34.47
N LYS A 310 2.20 19.99 34.29
CA LYS A 310 2.33 18.97 35.34
C LYS A 310 3.81 18.68 35.62
N ALA A 311 4.24 18.88 36.85
CA ALA A 311 5.54 18.42 37.33
C ALA A 311 5.48 16.88 37.55
N HIS A 312 6.48 16.14 37.05
CA HIS A 312 6.59 14.70 37.23
C HIS A 312 7.56 14.32 38.37
N GLY A 313 8.39 15.27 38.83
CA GLY A 313 9.44 15.01 39.81
C GLY A 313 10.65 14.31 39.18
N SER A 314 11.37 13.55 39.97
CA SER A 314 12.52 12.78 39.49
C SER A 314 12.09 11.57 38.70
N GLU A 315 12.52 11.48 37.44
CA GLU A 315 12.15 10.43 36.49
C GLU A 315 13.42 9.75 35.94
N ASN A 316 13.41 8.44 35.88
CA ASN A 316 14.31 7.69 35.01
C ASN A 316 13.74 7.66 33.57
N LEU A 317 14.45 7.04 32.62
CA LEU A 317 14.04 7.03 31.20
C LEU A 317 12.70 6.31 31.00
N MET A 318 12.44 5.22 31.75
CA MET A 318 11.20 4.44 31.69
C MET A 318 10.01 5.27 32.20
N ASP A 319 10.19 5.97 33.34
CA ASP A 319 9.16 6.85 33.92
C ASP A 319 8.87 8.04 32.99
N ALA A 320 9.91 8.68 32.42
CA ALA A 320 9.76 9.79 31.49
C ALA A 320 8.98 9.40 30.23
N PHE A 321 9.21 8.18 29.69
CA PHE A 321 8.45 7.65 28.57
C PHE A 321 7.01 7.28 28.97
N GLY A 322 6.84 6.64 30.13
CA GLY A 322 5.56 6.21 30.68
C GLY A 322 4.62 7.38 30.99
N ASN A 323 5.16 8.42 31.64
CA ASN A 323 4.46 9.68 31.94
C ASN A 323 4.34 10.61 30.73
N SER A 324 4.99 10.25 29.63
CA SER A 324 5.05 11.09 28.42
C SER A 324 5.62 12.50 28.69
N CYS A 325 6.68 12.62 29.50
CA CYS A 325 7.28 13.87 29.93
C CYS A 325 7.87 14.64 28.73
N ASN A 326 7.32 15.84 28.44
CA ASN A 326 7.81 16.67 27.35
C ASN A 326 9.16 17.28 27.68
N CYS A 327 9.35 17.72 28.94
CA CYS A 327 10.59 18.33 29.39
C CYS A 327 11.78 17.37 29.28
N ALA A 328 11.63 16.13 29.75
CA ALA A 328 12.66 15.09 29.65
C ALA A 328 12.99 14.77 28.20
N PHE A 329 11.99 14.59 27.33
CA PHE A 329 12.21 14.25 25.92
C PHE A 329 12.75 15.42 25.09
N SER A 330 12.44 16.67 25.42
CA SER A 330 13.08 17.84 24.84
C SER A 330 14.56 17.93 25.23
N ASN A 331 14.90 17.62 26.50
CA ASN A 331 16.29 17.54 26.95
C ASN A 331 17.05 16.40 26.24
N ILE A 332 16.42 15.22 26.07
CA ILE A 332 16.98 14.12 25.27
C ILE A 332 17.24 14.61 23.85
N GLY A 333 16.27 15.24 23.20
CA GLY A 333 16.40 15.72 21.81
C GLY A 333 17.62 16.64 21.61
N LEU A 334 17.88 17.54 22.56
CA LEU A 334 19.05 18.44 22.54
C LEU A 334 20.40 17.70 22.74
N SER A 335 20.38 16.49 23.30
CA SER A 335 21.59 15.68 23.52
C SER A 335 21.91 14.76 22.35
N LEU A 336 20.98 14.59 21.37
CA LEU A 336 21.16 13.69 20.25
C LEU A 336 22.09 14.26 19.18
N ASP A 337 22.87 13.38 18.54
CA ASP A 337 23.43 13.65 17.24
C ASP A 337 22.29 13.70 16.21
N LEU A 338 22.10 14.87 15.61
CA LEU A 338 20.95 15.13 14.73
C LEU A 338 21.03 14.37 13.41
N ASP A 339 22.23 14.18 12.87
CA ASP A 339 22.43 13.42 11.63
C ASP A 339 22.09 11.93 11.84
N ALA A 340 22.54 11.34 12.96
CA ALA A 340 22.16 9.98 13.34
C ALA A 340 20.65 9.84 13.59
N TYR A 341 20.03 10.86 14.19
CA TYR A 341 18.59 10.88 14.42
C TYR A 341 17.80 10.95 13.11
N HIS A 342 18.21 11.85 12.21
CA HIS A 342 17.63 11.96 10.87
C HIS A 342 17.72 10.64 10.08
N LYS A 343 18.92 10.02 10.05
CA LYS A 343 19.13 8.72 9.40
C LYS A 343 18.28 7.61 9.99
N LEU A 344 18.09 7.60 11.32
CA LEU A 344 17.18 6.66 11.96
C LEU A 344 15.75 6.87 11.47
N CYS A 345 15.27 8.11 11.46
CA CYS A 345 13.92 8.41 10.97
C CYS A 345 13.76 8.04 9.49
N GLN A 346 14.77 8.27 8.64
CA GLN A 346 14.75 7.80 7.26
C GLN A 346 14.67 6.27 7.19
N LYS A 347 15.48 5.54 7.97
CA LYS A 347 15.38 4.07 8.07
C LYS A 347 13.97 3.64 8.50
N MET A 348 13.33 4.42 9.36
CA MET A 348 11.96 4.20 9.84
C MET A 348 10.89 4.77 8.89
N LEU A 349 11.22 4.97 7.60
CA LEU A 349 10.33 5.33 6.48
C LEU A 349 9.87 6.80 6.44
N PHE A 350 10.48 7.71 7.19
CA PHE A 350 10.24 9.15 6.98
C PHE A 350 10.90 9.64 5.69
N ASN A 351 10.30 10.66 5.07
CA ASN A 351 10.77 11.36 3.87
C ASN A 351 10.92 10.45 2.62
N GLN A 352 10.17 9.35 2.56
CA GLN A 352 10.15 8.43 1.43
C GLN A 352 8.77 7.78 1.26
N ASP A 353 8.53 7.20 0.09
CA ASP A 353 7.30 6.44 -0.17
C ASP A 353 7.21 5.21 0.72
N LEU A 354 6.00 4.92 1.20
CA LEU A 354 5.76 3.75 2.04
C LEU A 354 5.75 2.46 1.20
N PRO A 355 6.43 1.38 1.64
CA PRO A 355 6.37 0.08 0.98
C PRO A 355 5.01 -0.59 1.25
N THR A 356 4.08 -0.38 0.36
CA THR A 356 2.71 -0.91 0.45
C THR A 356 2.11 -1.08 -0.95
N ALA A 357 1.19 -2.02 -1.10
CA ALA A 357 0.40 -2.20 -2.32
C ALA A 357 -0.72 -1.14 -2.48
N LEU A 358 -1.00 -0.34 -1.44
CA LEU A 358 -2.00 0.73 -1.50
C LEU A 358 -1.53 1.89 -2.36
N LYS A 359 -2.42 2.43 -3.18
CA LYS A 359 -2.16 3.65 -3.95
C LYS A 359 -2.46 4.91 -3.15
N ASN A 360 -1.88 6.04 -3.60
CA ASN A 360 -2.15 7.36 -3.04
C ASN A 360 -1.88 7.47 -1.53
N THR A 361 -0.71 6.99 -1.08
CA THR A 361 -0.26 7.14 0.30
C THR A 361 0.57 8.41 0.48
N ALA A 362 0.40 9.08 1.62
CA ALA A 362 1.16 10.29 1.93
C ALA A 362 2.56 9.97 2.46
N VAL A 363 3.54 10.76 2.04
CA VAL A 363 4.92 10.70 2.56
C VAL A 363 4.99 11.44 3.89
N SER A 364 5.31 10.73 4.96
CA SER A 364 5.53 11.32 6.29
C SER A 364 6.83 12.13 6.32
N LYS A 365 6.82 13.24 7.05
CA LYS A 365 7.90 14.22 7.03
C LYS A 365 8.57 14.36 8.40
N MET A 366 9.87 14.37 8.39
CA MET A 366 10.73 14.76 9.51
C MET A 366 11.84 15.65 8.94
N THR A 367 11.83 16.93 9.32
CA THR A 367 12.62 17.99 8.69
C THR A 367 13.85 18.40 9.49
N LEU A 368 14.14 17.71 10.61
CA LEU A 368 15.26 18.04 11.48
C LEU A 368 16.59 17.73 10.78
N GLU A 369 17.45 18.75 10.68
CA GLU A 369 18.77 18.68 10.08
C GLU A 369 19.81 19.31 10.99
N ASP A 370 21.09 19.08 10.70
CA ASP A 370 22.19 19.74 11.41
C ASP A 370 22.08 21.26 11.34
N GLY A 371 22.29 21.91 12.48
CA GLY A 371 22.14 23.35 12.62
C GLY A 371 20.71 23.82 12.88
N ALA A 372 19.77 22.90 13.08
CA ALA A 372 18.41 23.25 13.50
C ALA A 372 18.40 24.05 14.80
N SER A 373 17.44 24.96 14.94
CA SER A 373 17.27 25.73 16.18
C SER A 373 16.92 24.82 17.36
N SER A 374 17.35 25.20 18.56
CA SER A 374 17.03 24.46 19.79
C SER A 374 15.52 24.27 19.97
N SER A 375 14.71 25.27 19.60
CA SER A 375 13.25 25.19 19.67
C SER A 375 12.69 24.12 18.73
N LEU A 376 13.20 24.02 17.49
CA LEU A 376 12.77 22.98 16.53
C LEU A 376 13.19 21.58 17.01
N ILE A 377 14.42 21.45 17.54
CA ILE A 377 14.90 20.17 18.10
C ILE A 377 13.98 19.70 19.24
N MET A 378 13.69 20.60 20.19
CA MET A 378 12.83 20.33 21.34
C MET A 378 11.42 19.92 20.91
N GLN A 379 10.84 20.62 19.93
CA GLN A 379 9.52 20.32 19.37
C GLN A 379 9.51 18.98 18.62
N THR A 380 10.48 18.76 17.74
CA THR A 380 10.58 17.49 16.98
C THR A 380 10.73 16.30 17.91
N ALA A 381 11.53 16.41 18.98
CA ALA A 381 11.73 15.31 19.93
C ALA A 381 10.44 14.83 20.62
N ILE A 382 9.39 15.66 20.65
CA ILE A 382 8.07 15.33 21.17
C ILE A 382 6.99 15.21 20.08
N GLY A 383 7.39 15.22 18.79
CA GLY A 383 6.49 15.05 17.65
C GLY A 383 5.63 16.28 17.34
N GLN A 384 6.18 17.45 17.58
CA GLN A 384 5.61 18.76 17.23
C GLN A 384 6.49 19.45 16.16
N GLY A 385 6.26 20.71 15.92
CA GLY A 385 6.95 21.49 14.89
C GLY A 385 6.52 21.02 13.48
N ASP A 386 7.48 20.84 12.59
CA ASP A 386 7.23 20.48 11.18
C ASP A 386 7.11 18.98 10.94
N THR A 387 7.12 18.17 12.01
CA THR A 387 7.00 16.71 11.92
C THR A 387 5.56 16.31 11.63
N MET A 388 5.36 15.59 10.52
CA MET A 388 4.05 15.13 10.08
C MET A 388 4.10 13.65 9.75
N VAL A 389 3.07 12.90 10.15
CA VAL A 389 3.00 11.45 9.91
C VAL A 389 1.60 11.02 9.49
N SER A 390 1.52 10.04 8.59
CA SER A 390 0.25 9.40 8.26
C SER A 390 -0.09 8.30 9.28
N PRO A 391 -1.39 8.04 9.55
CA PRO A 391 -1.80 6.92 10.38
C PRO A 391 -1.29 5.57 9.87
N LEU A 392 -1.29 5.35 8.55
CA LEU A 392 -0.73 4.14 7.94
C LEU A 392 0.76 3.96 8.31
N HIS A 393 1.56 5.00 8.21
CA HIS A 393 2.98 4.93 8.56
C HIS A 393 3.18 4.52 10.02
N MET A 394 2.45 5.15 10.96
CA MET A 394 2.52 4.77 12.37
C MET A 394 2.05 3.34 12.62
N ALA A 395 1.06 2.86 11.86
CA ALA A 395 0.61 1.46 11.93
C ALA A 395 1.68 0.49 11.42
N MET A 396 2.42 0.85 10.37
CA MET A 396 3.55 0.06 9.86
C MET A 396 4.68 -0.04 10.87
N VAL A 397 5.03 1.08 11.53
CA VAL A 397 6.05 1.10 12.60
C VAL A 397 5.59 0.25 13.78
N ALA A 398 4.34 0.40 14.23
CA ALA A 398 3.76 -0.43 15.27
C ALA A 398 3.78 -1.92 14.90
N SER A 399 3.42 -2.24 13.65
CA SER A 399 3.46 -3.60 13.12
C SER A 399 4.86 -4.20 13.15
N ALA A 400 5.89 -3.44 12.73
CA ALA A 400 7.27 -3.89 12.80
C ALA A 400 7.73 -4.13 14.24
N ILE A 401 7.40 -3.23 15.18
CA ILE A 401 7.69 -3.43 16.61
C ILE A 401 7.02 -4.72 17.12
N ALA A 402 5.76 -4.95 16.75
CA ALA A 402 5.01 -6.15 17.15
C ALA A 402 5.58 -7.45 16.55
N ASN A 403 6.18 -7.37 15.37
CA ASN A 403 6.75 -8.48 14.59
C ASN A 403 8.28 -8.60 14.76
N ASN A 404 8.79 -8.30 15.94
CA ASN A 404 10.21 -8.42 16.29
C ASN A 404 11.16 -7.65 15.35
N GLY A 405 10.70 -6.52 14.84
CA GLY A 405 11.48 -5.62 13.99
C GLY A 405 11.31 -5.82 12.49
N THR A 406 10.64 -6.87 12.06
CA THR A 406 10.38 -7.16 10.64
C THR A 406 9.08 -6.49 10.21
N LEU A 407 9.15 -5.66 9.17
CA LEU A 407 7.99 -5.06 8.52
C LEU A 407 7.50 -5.97 7.40
N MET A 408 6.20 -6.28 7.42
CA MET A 408 5.48 -6.83 6.27
C MET A 408 4.81 -5.70 5.51
N GLU A 409 4.85 -5.72 4.19
CA GLU A 409 4.20 -4.71 3.34
C GLU A 409 2.68 -4.75 3.52
N PRO A 410 2.03 -3.64 3.91
CA PRO A 410 0.58 -3.63 4.08
C PRO A 410 -0.16 -3.82 2.75
N TYR A 411 -1.19 -4.66 2.76
CA TYR A 411 -2.07 -4.88 1.62
C TYR A 411 -3.51 -5.16 2.05
N ILE A 412 -4.45 -4.92 1.12
CA ILE A 412 -5.89 -5.02 1.38
C ILE A 412 -6.59 -6.05 0.48
N ILE A 413 -6.00 -6.45 -0.65
CA ILE A 413 -6.54 -7.44 -1.59
C ILE A 413 -5.85 -8.77 -1.31
N ASP A 414 -6.62 -9.79 -0.89
CA ASP A 414 -6.10 -11.12 -0.59
C ASP A 414 -5.99 -11.97 -1.85
N HIS A 415 -7.07 -12.08 -2.61
CA HIS A 415 -7.07 -12.80 -3.88
C HIS A 415 -8.20 -12.31 -4.80
N THR A 416 -8.13 -12.73 -6.06
CA THR A 416 -9.26 -12.64 -6.99
C THR A 416 -9.77 -14.03 -7.31
N GLN A 417 -11.07 -14.16 -7.51
CA GLN A 417 -11.73 -15.42 -7.86
C GLN A 417 -12.76 -15.17 -8.97
N ASN A 418 -13.09 -16.21 -9.71
CA ASN A 418 -14.18 -16.14 -10.67
C ASN A 418 -15.54 -16.37 -9.99
N GLU A 419 -16.65 -16.22 -10.72
CA GLU A 419 -18.02 -16.44 -10.25
C GLU A 419 -18.28 -17.78 -9.52
N SER A 420 -17.47 -18.80 -9.81
CA SER A 420 -17.57 -20.11 -9.15
C SER A 420 -16.72 -20.23 -7.88
N GLY A 421 -16.06 -19.16 -7.45
CA GLY A 421 -15.16 -19.14 -6.29
C GLY A 421 -13.78 -19.75 -6.56
N THR A 422 -13.43 -20.01 -7.83
CA THR A 422 -12.10 -20.51 -8.17
C THR A 422 -11.09 -19.35 -8.14
N ILE A 423 -10.03 -19.49 -7.34
CA ILE A 423 -8.97 -18.47 -7.22
C ILE A 423 -8.27 -18.30 -8.56
N VAL A 424 -8.28 -17.08 -9.07
CA VAL A 424 -7.61 -16.65 -10.31
C VAL A 424 -6.20 -16.15 -10.02
N LYS A 425 -6.06 -15.31 -8.98
CA LYS A 425 -4.77 -14.76 -8.56
C LYS A 425 -4.75 -14.62 -7.04
N GLN A 426 -3.70 -15.13 -6.41
CA GLN A 426 -3.41 -14.94 -4.99
C GLN A 426 -2.39 -13.79 -4.84
N PHE A 427 -2.59 -12.93 -3.82
CA PHE A 427 -1.62 -11.92 -3.42
C PHE A 427 -0.98 -12.36 -2.11
N ASP A 428 0.29 -12.75 -2.18
CA ASP A 428 1.01 -13.27 -1.04
C ASP A 428 1.57 -12.14 -0.16
N ALA A 429 1.70 -12.44 1.14
CA ALA A 429 2.35 -11.53 2.08
C ALA A 429 3.82 -11.31 1.69
N THR A 430 4.20 -10.05 1.50
CA THR A 430 5.55 -9.64 1.13
C THR A 430 6.27 -9.05 2.33
N SER A 431 7.49 -9.49 2.59
CA SER A 431 8.33 -8.89 3.61
C SER A 431 9.13 -7.73 3.02
N TYR A 432 8.99 -6.54 3.59
CA TYR A 432 9.89 -5.42 3.31
C TYR A 432 11.29 -5.69 3.87
N GLY A 433 11.35 -6.37 5.04
CA GLY A 433 12.60 -6.69 5.73
C GLY A 433 12.70 -6.10 7.13
N GLU A 434 13.92 -6.03 7.66
CA GLU A 434 14.19 -5.52 8.99
C GLU A 434 14.15 -3.99 9.03
N LEU A 435 13.11 -3.44 9.67
CA LEU A 435 12.99 -2.01 9.95
C LEU A 435 13.82 -1.61 11.17
N LEU A 436 13.79 -2.45 12.22
CA LEU A 436 14.58 -2.33 13.43
C LEU A 436 15.03 -3.71 13.91
N SER A 437 16.09 -3.79 14.73
CA SER A 437 16.54 -5.08 15.26
C SER A 437 15.53 -5.69 16.22
N SER A 438 15.55 -7.02 16.37
CA SER A 438 14.66 -7.71 17.32
C SER A 438 14.90 -7.28 18.79
N SER A 439 16.13 -6.90 19.14
CA SER A 439 16.44 -6.33 20.45
C SER A 439 15.83 -4.95 20.65
N ASP A 440 15.89 -4.06 19.62
CA ASP A 440 15.27 -2.74 19.67
C ASP A 440 13.74 -2.87 19.77
N ALA A 441 13.15 -3.80 19.00
CA ALA A 441 11.72 -4.08 19.07
C ALA A 441 11.30 -4.55 20.46
N ALA A 442 12.05 -5.47 21.07
CA ALA A 442 11.79 -5.96 22.43
C ALA A 442 11.89 -4.83 23.48
N THR A 443 12.90 -3.98 23.36
CA THR A 443 13.06 -2.82 24.24
C THR A 443 11.88 -1.86 24.10
N LEU A 444 11.50 -1.51 22.86
CA LEU A 444 10.33 -0.64 22.64
C LEU A 444 9.04 -1.28 23.18
N GLN A 445 8.85 -2.58 23.00
CA GLN A 445 7.71 -3.30 23.61
C GLN A 445 7.71 -3.16 25.13
N GLU A 446 8.86 -3.28 25.81
CA GLU A 446 8.96 -3.11 27.27
C GLU A 446 8.51 -1.71 27.70
N TYR A 447 9.05 -0.65 27.06
CA TYR A 447 8.65 0.73 27.32
C TYR A 447 7.16 0.98 27.03
N MET A 448 6.64 0.46 25.92
CA MET A 448 5.23 0.58 25.56
C MET A 448 4.33 -0.22 26.51
N ARG A 449 4.81 -1.34 27.09
CA ARG A 449 4.10 -2.05 28.14
C ARG A 449 4.03 -1.22 29.41
N PHE A 450 5.10 -0.57 29.79
CA PHE A 450 5.15 0.31 30.96
C PHE A 450 4.15 1.47 30.86
N VAL A 451 3.96 2.06 29.68
CA VAL A 451 2.91 3.07 29.45
C VAL A 451 1.52 2.56 29.85
N VAL A 452 1.23 1.28 29.59
CA VAL A 452 -0.06 0.67 29.91
C VAL A 452 -0.14 0.20 31.36
N THR A 453 0.94 -0.29 31.94
CA THR A 453 0.92 -0.76 33.34
C THR A 453 1.01 0.36 34.36
N ASN A 454 1.78 1.40 34.09
CA ASN A 454 2.17 2.43 35.07
C ASN A 454 1.98 3.88 34.56
N GLY A 455 1.79 4.05 33.23
CA GLY A 455 1.80 5.37 32.60
C GLY A 455 0.44 5.85 32.12
N THR A 456 0.50 6.71 31.08
CA THR A 456 -0.66 7.40 30.49
C THR A 456 -1.70 6.49 29.84
N GLY A 457 -1.34 5.25 29.54
CA GLY A 457 -2.23 4.22 28.95
C GLY A 457 -2.85 3.26 29.95
N SER A 458 -2.81 3.55 31.24
CA SER A 458 -3.21 2.63 32.34
C SER A 458 -4.66 2.16 32.29
N VAL A 459 -5.55 2.91 31.65
CA VAL A 459 -6.94 2.53 31.38
C VAL A 459 -7.04 1.22 30.57
N LEU A 460 -6.01 0.88 29.79
CA LEU A 460 -5.95 -0.33 28.96
C LEU A 460 -5.32 -1.52 29.69
N ASN A 461 -4.93 -1.37 30.94
CA ASN A 461 -4.38 -2.48 31.71
C ASN A 461 -5.50 -3.48 32.05
N SER A 462 -5.36 -4.74 31.61
CA SER A 462 -6.39 -5.77 31.71
C SER A 462 -5.76 -7.14 31.99
N ASP A 463 -6.51 -7.98 32.72
CA ASP A 463 -6.14 -9.39 32.92
C ASP A 463 -6.50 -10.29 31.72
N LEU A 464 -7.37 -9.80 30.81
CA LEU A 464 -7.86 -10.54 29.65
C LEU A 464 -6.88 -10.51 28.46
N TYR A 465 -6.09 -9.45 28.34
CA TYR A 465 -5.13 -9.24 27.26
C TYR A 465 -3.91 -8.47 27.76
N GLU A 466 -2.86 -8.50 26.98
CA GLU A 466 -1.70 -7.63 27.16
C GLU A 466 -1.77 -6.53 26.12
N ALA A 467 -1.79 -5.28 26.54
CA ALA A 467 -1.65 -4.14 25.65
C ALA A 467 -0.28 -3.49 25.87
N TYR A 468 0.28 -3.03 24.77
CA TYR A 468 1.49 -2.24 24.70
C TYR A 468 1.11 -0.99 23.89
N GLY A 469 1.52 0.18 24.28
CA GLY A 469 1.10 1.35 23.50
C GLY A 469 1.77 2.64 23.88
N LYS A 470 1.50 3.67 23.09
CA LYS A 470 1.90 5.04 23.36
C LYS A 470 0.75 5.98 23.04
N THR A 471 0.34 6.78 24.02
CA THR A 471 -0.60 7.89 23.84
C THR A 471 0.12 9.09 23.23
N GLY A 472 -0.60 9.88 22.45
CA GLY A 472 -0.14 11.15 21.92
C GLY A 472 -1.23 12.19 21.93
N THR A 473 -0.85 13.43 22.18
CA THR A 473 -1.67 14.62 21.98
C THR A 473 -0.79 15.61 21.23
N ALA A 474 -1.28 16.11 20.09
CA ALA A 474 -0.57 17.09 19.30
C ALA A 474 -1.45 18.32 19.11
N GLU A 475 -0.93 19.47 19.52
CA GLU A 475 -1.55 20.77 19.25
C GLU A 475 -1.27 21.13 17.78
N PHE A 476 -2.32 21.47 17.01
CA PHE A 476 -2.16 21.89 15.62
C PHE A 476 -2.71 23.29 15.35
N SER A 477 -3.35 23.90 16.34
CA SER A 477 -3.92 25.23 16.27
C SER A 477 -3.56 26.02 17.53
N SER A 478 -3.47 27.35 17.42
CA SER A 478 -3.39 28.25 18.57
C SER A 478 -4.64 28.18 19.47
N ASN A 479 -5.71 27.60 18.97
CA ASN A 479 -6.92 27.28 19.73
C ASN A 479 -6.69 25.98 20.50
N LYS A 480 -6.43 26.08 21.81
CA LYS A 480 -6.18 24.93 22.72
C LYS A 480 -7.29 23.87 22.78
N ASN A 481 -8.38 24.06 22.04
CA ASN A 481 -9.48 23.09 21.92
C ASN A 481 -9.38 22.19 20.68
N GLU A 482 -8.35 22.39 19.86
CA GLU A 482 -8.14 21.64 18.62
C GLU A 482 -6.83 20.86 18.72
N ASP A 483 -6.90 19.61 19.14
CA ASP A 483 -5.75 18.71 19.25
C ASP A 483 -6.00 17.44 18.43
N HIS A 484 -4.93 16.85 17.89
CA HIS A 484 -4.94 15.46 17.42
C HIS A 484 -4.65 14.53 18.59
N SER A 485 -5.57 13.63 18.85
CA SER A 485 -5.39 12.58 19.84
C SER A 485 -4.94 11.29 19.17
N TRP A 486 -3.80 10.76 19.58
CA TRP A 486 -3.19 9.56 19.04
C TRP A 486 -3.15 8.44 20.05
N PHE A 487 -3.36 7.22 19.54
CA PHE A 487 -3.05 6.01 20.29
C PHE A 487 -2.44 4.97 19.36
N VAL A 488 -1.18 4.63 19.60
CA VAL A 488 -0.46 3.54 18.93
C VAL A 488 -0.44 2.35 19.85
N ALA A 489 -0.95 1.20 19.41
CA ALA A 489 -1.09 0.04 20.27
C ALA A 489 -0.71 -1.28 19.61
N LEU A 490 -0.23 -2.22 20.43
CA LEU A 490 0.14 -3.58 20.09
C LEU A 490 -0.64 -4.52 21.06
N PRO A 491 -1.89 -4.87 20.77
CA PRO A 491 -2.64 -5.80 21.62
C PRO A 491 -2.18 -7.24 21.38
N ARG A 492 -1.99 -7.98 22.49
CA ARG A 492 -1.67 -9.40 22.49
C ARG A 492 -2.66 -10.16 23.36
N MET A 493 -3.40 -11.10 22.78
CA MET A 493 -4.34 -11.91 23.55
C MET A 493 -3.64 -12.92 24.45
N ARG A 494 -4.08 -13.03 25.70
CA ARG A 494 -3.72 -14.14 26.59
C ARG A 494 -4.51 -15.39 26.21
N LYS A 495 -3.92 -16.58 26.40
CA LYS A 495 -4.35 -17.89 25.85
C LYS A 495 -5.81 -18.37 26.09
N ALA A 496 -6.66 -17.64 26.78
CA ALA A 496 -7.90 -18.19 27.35
C ALA A 496 -9.23 -17.68 26.77
N SER A 497 -9.27 -16.77 25.77
CA SER A 497 -10.56 -16.25 25.28
C SER A 497 -11.03 -16.96 24.01
N ARG A 498 -12.30 -17.42 24.03
CA ARG A 498 -12.95 -18.13 22.90
C ARG A 498 -13.25 -17.25 21.69
N SER A 499 -13.12 -15.92 21.82
CA SER A 499 -13.28 -14.97 20.72
C SER A 499 -12.38 -13.75 20.97
N PRO A 500 -11.23 -13.67 20.31
CA PRO A 500 -10.27 -12.57 20.47
C PRO A 500 -10.87 -11.19 20.15
N TRP A 501 -11.73 -11.12 19.16
CA TRP A 501 -12.27 -9.89 18.58
C TRP A 501 -13.35 -9.22 19.44
N LEU A 502 -14.29 -9.99 19.96
CA LEU A 502 -15.41 -9.47 20.79
C LEU A 502 -14.94 -8.90 22.13
N LEU A 503 -13.87 -9.45 22.71
CA LEU A 503 -13.35 -8.99 24.00
C LEU A 503 -12.47 -7.73 23.85
N SER A 504 -11.67 -7.61 22.80
CA SER A 504 -10.85 -6.44 22.58
C SER A 504 -11.68 -5.17 22.39
N TRP A 505 -12.83 -5.25 21.71
CA TRP A 505 -13.67 -4.09 21.39
C TRP A 505 -14.60 -3.65 22.51
N ARG A 506 -15.12 -4.56 23.33
CA ARG A 506 -15.93 -4.18 24.50
C ARG A 506 -15.12 -3.46 25.58
N VAL A 507 -13.80 -3.66 25.57
CA VAL A 507 -12.87 -3.05 26.54
C VAL A 507 -12.21 -1.78 26.00
N TRP A 508 -12.15 -1.61 24.67
CA TRP A 508 -11.48 -0.51 24.00
C TRP A 508 -12.46 0.58 23.58
N ASN A 509 -13.25 1.13 24.50
CA ASN A 509 -14.03 2.31 24.21
C ASN A 509 -13.08 3.53 24.11
N PRO A 510 -13.01 4.23 22.98
CA PRO A 510 -12.18 5.44 22.86
C PRO A 510 -12.50 6.50 23.92
N ALA A 511 -13.72 6.49 24.47
CA ALA A 511 -14.08 7.34 25.60
C ALA A 511 -13.30 7.01 26.87
N ASP A 512 -12.95 5.74 27.08
CA ASP A 512 -12.20 5.29 28.25
C ASP A 512 -10.69 5.51 28.08
N ILE A 513 -10.20 5.44 26.81
CA ILE A 513 -8.80 5.70 26.48
C ILE A 513 -8.48 7.20 26.56
N MET A 514 -9.47 8.04 26.28
CA MET A 514 -9.34 9.50 26.26
C MET A 514 -10.45 10.16 27.08
N PRO A 515 -10.38 10.12 28.43
CA PRO A 515 -11.46 10.56 29.31
C PRO A 515 -11.82 12.03 29.17
N TYR A 516 -10.99 12.84 28.49
CA TYR A 516 -11.24 14.27 28.25
C TYR A 516 -11.64 14.52 26.80
N ARG A 517 -12.79 13.97 26.36
CA ARG A 517 -13.38 14.33 25.05
C ARG A 517 -13.76 15.81 25.04
N ARG A 518 -12.99 16.63 24.33
CA ARG A 518 -13.42 17.98 23.94
C ARG A 518 -14.05 17.89 22.54
N PRO A 519 -15.10 18.64 22.25
CA PRO A 519 -15.63 18.76 20.88
C PRO A 519 -14.53 19.28 19.97
N LYS A 520 -14.34 18.69 18.77
CA LYS A 520 -13.35 18.97 17.73
C LYS A 520 -11.95 18.33 17.89
N ARG A 521 -11.84 17.14 18.44
CA ARG A 521 -10.59 16.37 18.42
C ARG A 521 -10.60 15.34 17.31
N SER A 522 -9.52 15.30 16.53
CA SER A 522 -9.30 14.18 15.59
C SER A 522 -8.72 12.98 16.34
N LEU A 523 -9.32 11.81 16.16
CA LEU A 523 -8.89 10.56 16.77
C LEU A 523 -8.11 9.70 15.78
N MET A 524 -6.87 9.36 16.12
CA MET A 524 -6.03 8.45 15.36
C MET A 524 -5.81 7.18 16.17
N LEU A 525 -6.54 6.13 15.84
CA LEU A 525 -6.43 4.83 16.49
C LEU A 525 -5.64 3.88 15.59
N ILE A 526 -4.49 3.42 16.09
CA ILE A 526 -3.56 2.59 15.34
C ILE A 526 -3.33 1.31 16.11
N LEU A 527 -3.67 0.19 15.50
CA LEU A 527 -3.56 -1.13 16.10
C LEU A 527 -2.74 -2.06 15.20
N ALA A 528 -1.66 -2.61 15.76
CA ALA A 528 -0.98 -3.76 15.19
C ALA A 528 -1.33 -4.99 16.05
N HIS A 529 -2.13 -5.87 15.51
CA HIS A 529 -2.65 -7.03 16.27
C HIS A 529 -1.69 -8.22 16.21
N ILE A 530 -1.24 -8.68 17.39
CA ILE A 530 -0.36 -9.85 17.51
C ILE A 530 -1.19 -11.12 17.66
N ARG A 531 -1.10 -12.04 16.70
CA ARG A 531 -1.72 -13.36 16.75
C ARG A 531 -1.05 -14.25 17.81
N ASN A 532 -1.82 -15.11 18.46
CA ASN A 532 -1.26 -16.22 19.24
C ASN A 532 -0.54 -17.23 18.35
N LYS A 533 0.57 -17.81 18.83
CA LYS A 533 1.44 -18.78 18.12
C LYS A 533 0.74 -20.03 17.54
N THR A 534 -0.57 -20.23 17.75
CA THR A 534 -1.30 -21.44 17.32
C THR A 534 -2.04 -21.29 16.00
N GLY A 535 -2.01 -20.12 15.35
CA GLY A 535 -2.42 -19.92 13.93
C GLY A 535 -3.84 -20.38 13.53
N LYS A 536 -4.69 -20.77 14.47
CA LYS A 536 -6.04 -21.26 14.16
C LYS A 536 -7.09 -20.17 14.41
N PHE A 537 -7.68 -19.69 13.35
CA PHE A 537 -9.02 -19.10 13.40
C PHE A 537 -10.00 -20.22 13.77
N TRP A 538 -10.69 -20.06 14.88
CA TRP A 538 -11.90 -20.82 15.14
C TRP A 538 -13.08 -19.96 14.77
N ILE A 539 -13.52 -20.09 13.52
CA ILE A 539 -14.87 -19.73 13.14
C ILE A 539 -15.70 -20.98 13.45
N ASN A 540 -16.49 -20.96 14.48
CA ASN A 540 -17.60 -21.88 14.64
C ASN A 540 -18.80 -21.12 15.25
N GLY A 541 -19.87 -21.09 14.42
CA GLY A 541 -21.27 -21.06 14.68
C GLY A 541 -21.85 -19.91 15.50
#